data_2911ef915678c66367aabbe7ab4c11d7
#
_entry.id   2911ef915678c66367aabbe7ab4c11d7
#
_cell.length_a   1.000
_cell.length_b   1.000
_cell.length_c   1.000
_cell.angle_alpha   90.00
_cell.angle_beta   90.00
_cell.angle_gamma   90.00
#
_symmetry.space_group_name_H-M   'P 1'
#
loop_
_entity.id
_entity.type
_entity.pdbx_description
1 polymer ?
#
loop_
_entity_poly.entity_id
_entity_poly.type
_entity_poly.pdbx_seq_one_letter_code
_entity_poly.pdbx_strand_id
1 'polypeptide(L)'
;MNIIKLGDSRELLKQVAAKSVQSVYFDPPFNSNRKYRLTSDDNSIGFDDIFSSDEEYISLVEPMVKECARILKNDGSFFFHISADQMLIPHAICSKYFKKVQPIFWKRSRSKNNTKSKLGACTDVIFWCTHADKPKFNMVYQPLDSYYAENSYKNKDTRGNYALGHICYTKTQAPDPSKSDRYYSITHDNKTYTPTYGWRMSEEDLQKLIDDDRIHFPKNKKNANPYKKIYAHESKGKPSTDYWDDLHSIAMGSEERVYPTQKPVALLKRIVEMSTDAGDTILDPVAGAGTTGVAASLLDRNYILFDISEDAIETCERRIKNEGKNLTT
;
A
#
# COMPACT_ATOMS: atom_id res chain seq x y z
N MET A 1 9.32 14.94 -14.46
CA MET A 1 8.47 15.73 -15.38
C MET A 1 7.02 15.55 -14.94
N ASN A 2 6.32 16.65 -14.60
CA ASN A 2 4.94 16.59 -14.11
C ASN A 2 4.01 17.12 -15.20
N ILE A 3 2.97 16.35 -15.51
CA ILE A 3 1.99 16.65 -16.58
C ILE A 3 0.59 16.54 -16.01
N ILE A 4 -0.25 17.53 -16.27
CA ILE A 4 -1.70 17.48 -16.11
C ILE A 4 -2.30 17.88 -17.45
N LYS A 5 -3.20 17.07 -18.02
CA LYS A 5 -3.71 17.30 -19.36
C LYS A 5 -5.19 16.95 -19.47
N LEU A 6 -5.97 17.91 -19.96
CA LEU A 6 -7.37 17.75 -20.34
C LEU A 6 -7.48 16.93 -21.63
N GLY A 7 -8.36 15.95 -21.69
CA GLY A 7 -8.72 15.23 -22.88
C GLY A 7 -9.10 13.76 -22.66
N ASP A 8 -9.51 13.10 -23.72
CA ASP A 8 -9.86 11.69 -23.71
C ASP A 8 -8.61 10.81 -23.48
N SER A 9 -8.60 10.08 -22.40
CA SER A 9 -7.46 9.23 -22.01
C SER A 9 -7.18 8.11 -23.00
N ARG A 10 -8.17 7.66 -23.78
CA ARG A 10 -7.96 6.69 -24.88
C ARG A 10 -7.03 7.23 -25.97
N GLU A 11 -7.04 8.55 -26.17
CA GLU A 11 -6.16 9.22 -27.13
C GLU A 11 -4.85 9.72 -26.48
N LEU A 12 -4.93 10.23 -25.26
CA LEU A 12 -3.76 10.76 -24.55
C LEU A 12 -2.76 9.64 -24.20
N LEU A 13 -3.23 8.47 -23.79
CA LEU A 13 -2.37 7.33 -23.48
C LEU A 13 -1.52 6.88 -24.69
N LYS A 14 -2.03 6.97 -25.91
CA LYS A 14 -1.27 6.65 -27.14
C LYS A 14 -0.05 7.54 -27.35
N GLN A 15 -0.04 8.75 -26.77
CA GLN A 15 1.05 9.72 -26.87
C GLN A 15 2.15 9.46 -25.82
N VAL A 16 1.89 8.62 -24.82
CA VAL A 16 2.88 8.24 -23.80
C VAL A 16 3.80 7.16 -24.38
N ALA A 17 5.11 7.35 -24.21
CA ALA A 17 6.10 6.40 -24.69
C ALA A 17 5.94 5.03 -24.02
N ALA A 18 6.16 3.95 -24.80
CA ALA A 18 6.16 2.59 -24.24
C ALA A 18 7.26 2.43 -23.18
N LYS A 19 6.98 1.66 -22.12
CA LYS A 19 7.92 1.33 -21.04
C LYS A 19 8.55 2.55 -20.36
N SER A 20 7.79 3.64 -20.24
CA SER A 20 8.26 4.90 -19.64
C SER A 20 7.74 5.17 -18.23
N VAL A 21 6.66 4.51 -17.83
CA VAL A 21 5.96 4.73 -16.56
C VAL A 21 6.23 3.58 -15.59
N GLN A 22 6.54 3.89 -14.33
CA GLN A 22 6.82 2.87 -13.30
C GLN A 22 5.54 2.32 -12.68
N SER A 23 4.54 3.19 -12.48
CA SER A 23 3.27 2.79 -11.87
C SER A 23 2.10 3.48 -12.55
N VAL A 24 0.98 2.78 -12.65
CA VAL A 24 -0.31 3.36 -13.10
C VAL A 24 -1.34 3.06 -12.03
N TYR A 25 -2.06 4.09 -11.60
CA TYR A 25 -3.29 3.93 -10.82
C TYR A 25 -4.47 4.29 -11.70
N PHE A 26 -5.45 3.41 -11.79
CA PHE A 26 -6.61 3.52 -12.66
C PHE A 26 -7.89 3.30 -11.87
N ASP A 27 -8.67 4.36 -11.71
CA ASP A 27 -9.93 4.41 -10.95
C ASP A 27 -11.08 4.84 -11.88
N PRO A 28 -11.44 4.01 -12.90
CA PRO A 28 -12.46 4.37 -13.89
C PRO A 28 -13.85 4.41 -13.25
N PRO A 29 -14.89 4.86 -13.99
CA PRO A 29 -16.27 4.62 -13.59
C PRO A 29 -16.49 3.14 -13.24
N PHE A 30 -17.32 2.85 -12.23
CA PHE A 30 -17.49 1.51 -11.66
C PHE A 30 -18.61 0.69 -12.27
N ASN A 31 -19.31 1.20 -13.28
CA ASN A 31 -20.55 0.63 -13.81
C ASN A 31 -21.61 0.46 -12.71
N SER A 32 -21.73 1.47 -11.84
CA SER A 32 -22.56 1.40 -10.64
C SER A 32 -24.01 1.77 -10.86
N ASN A 33 -24.36 2.21 -12.08
CA ASN A 33 -25.66 2.74 -12.47
C ASN A 33 -26.11 3.93 -11.60
N ARG A 34 -25.18 4.87 -11.35
CA ARG A 34 -25.41 6.05 -10.49
C ARG A 34 -24.86 7.32 -11.10
N LYS A 35 -25.48 8.43 -10.73
CA LYS A 35 -24.91 9.78 -10.93
C LYS A 35 -24.17 10.19 -9.68
N TYR A 36 -22.95 10.65 -9.85
CA TYR A 36 -22.11 11.17 -8.77
C TYR A 36 -22.03 12.68 -8.87
N ARG A 37 -22.38 13.38 -7.79
CA ARG A 37 -22.33 14.84 -7.68
C ARG A 37 -21.69 15.22 -6.35
N LEU A 38 -21.00 16.36 -6.32
CA LEU A 38 -20.33 16.84 -5.11
C LEU A 38 -21.35 17.28 -4.06
N THR A 39 -22.40 17.96 -4.51
CA THR A 39 -23.53 18.42 -3.69
C THR A 39 -24.83 17.75 -4.19
N SER A 40 -25.97 18.07 -3.57
CA SER A 40 -27.30 17.64 -4.03
C SER A 40 -27.81 18.37 -5.27
N ASP A 41 -27.07 19.39 -5.75
CA ASP A 41 -27.39 20.09 -6.99
C ASP A 41 -26.89 19.28 -8.20
N ASP A 42 -27.77 18.97 -9.14
CA ASP A 42 -27.46 18.23 -10.36
C ASP A 42 -26.45 18.93 -11.26
N ASN A 43 -26.30 20.25 -11.13
CA ASN A 43 -25.29 21.04 -11.86
C ASN A 43 -23.93 21.11 -11.14
N SER A 44 -23.81 20.49 -9.96
CA SER A 44 -22.52 20.45 -9.25
C SER A 44 -21.52 19.54 -9.95
N ILE A 45 -20.23 19.74 -9.65
CA ILE A 45 -19.13 18.91 -10.16
C ILE A 45 -19.46 17.42 -9.99
N GLY A 46 -19.33 16.65 -11.07
CA GLY A 46 -19.57 15.21 -11.03
C GLY A 46 -19.58 14.55 -12.40
N PHE A 47 -19.96 13.28 -12.40
CA PHE A 47 -20.08 12.47 -13.62
C PHE A 47 -21.20 11.43 -13.47
N ASP A 48 -21.64 10.89 -14.60
CA ASP A 48 -22.60 9.80 -14.66
C ASP A 48 -21.89 8.47 -14.86
N ASP A 49 -22.10 7.54 -13.94
CA ASP A 49 -21.54 6.18 -13.97
C ASP A 49 -22.65 5.19 -14.36
N ILE A 50 -23.17 5.38 -15.59
CA ILE A 50 -24.31 4.67 -16.14
C ILE A 50 -23.91 4.12 -17.51
N PHE A 51 -23.97 2.81 -17.68
CA PHE A 51 -23.73 2.11 -18.94
C PHE A 51 -24.95 1.29 -19.30
N SER A 52 -25.25 1.20 -20.59
CA SER A 52 -26.39 0.42 -21.11
C SER A 52 -26.14 -1.09 -21.06
N SER A 53 -24.88 -1.49 -21.08
CA SER A 53 -24.47 -2.88 -21.02
C SER A 53 -23.00 -3.03 -20.56
N ASP A 54 -22.61 -4.26 -20.22
CA ASP A 54 -21.23 -4.61 -19.89
C ASP A 54 -20.30 -4.43 -21.10
N GLU A 55 -20.79 -4.64 -22.32
CA GLU A 55 -20.02 -4.42 -23.57
C GLU A 55 -19.66 -2.94 -23.74
N GLU A 56 -20.59 -2.03 -23.44
CA GLU A 56 -20.30 -0.59 -23.46
C GLU A 56 -19.22 -0.22 -22.45
N TYR A 57 -19.31 -0.72 -21.22
CA TYR A 57 -18.30 -0.54 -20.20
C TYR A 57 -16.93 -1.09 -20.62
N ILE A 58 -16.90 -2.31 -21.16
CA ILE A 58 -15.68 -2.95 -21.66
C ILE A 58 -15.06 -2.11 -22.80
N SER A 59 -15.88 -1.60 -23.74
CA SER A 59 -15.42 -0.79 -24.86
C SER A 59 -14.73 0.52 -24.42
N LEU A 60 -15.13 1.06 -23.27
CA LEU A 60 -14.48 2.22 -22.66
C LEU A 60 -13.18 1.83 -21.96
N VAL A 61 -13.19 0.79 -21.15
CA VAL A 61 -12.13 0.48 -20.17
C VAL A 61 -10.99 -0.35 -20.77
N GLU A 62 -11.29 -1.36 -21.59
CA GLU A 62 -10.28 -2.29 -22.11
C GLU A 62 -9.20 -1.61 -22.98
N PRO A 63 -9.52 -0.66 -23.89
CA PRO A 63 -8.49 0.06 -24.63
C PRO A 63 -7.51 0.84 -23.73
N MET A 64 -8.00 1.44 -22.64
CA MET A 64 -7.14 2.15 -21.68
C MET A 64 -6.23 1.18 -20.93
N VAL A 65 -6.75 0.03 -20.47
CA VAL A 65 -5.94 -1.01 -19.81
C VAL A 65 -4.84 -1.53 -20.73
N LYS A 66 -5.16 -1.76 -22.00
CA LYS A 66 -4.18 -2.17 -23.03
C LYS A 66 -3.04 -1.15 -23.18
N GLU A 67 -3.38 0.13 -23.28
CA GLU A 67 -2.38 1.20 -23.39
C GLU A 67 -1.58 1.34 -22.07
N CYS A 68 -2.22 1.24 -20.91
CA CYS A 68 -1.54 1.23 -19.61
C CYS A 68 -0.51 0.08 -19.53
N ALA A 69 -0.87 -1.12 -20.01
CA ALA A 69 0.07 -2.24 -20.10
C ALA A 69 1.26 -1.96 -21.02
N ARG A 70 1.06 -1.25 -22.15
CA ARG A 70 2.12 -0.88 -23.09
C ARG A 70 3.12 0.12 -22.53
N ILE A 71 2.62 1.12 -21.77
CA ILE A 71 3.45 2.23 -21.25
C ILE A 71 4.22 1.86 -19.99
N LEU A 72 3.81 0.83 -19.26
CA LEU A 72 4.50 0.35 -18.07
C LEU A 72 5.89 -0.19 -18.38
N LYS A 73 6.86 0.12 -17.53
CA LYS A 73 8.15 -0.55 -17.50
C LYS A 73 7.97 -2.06 -17.26
N ASN A 74 8.99 -2.84 -17.61
CA ASN A 74 8.91 -4.31 -17.47
C ASN A 74 8.67 -4.76 -16.02
N ASP A 75 9.20 -4.04 -15.04
CA ASP A 75 9.04 -4.25 -13.59
C ASP A 75 7.97 -3.33 -12.97
N GLY A 76 7.22 -2.61 -13.81
CA GLY A 76 6.17 -1.67 -13.39
C GLY A 76 4.92 -2.35 -12.85
N SER A 77 4.08 -1.55 -12.19
CA SER A 77 2.83 -1.98 -11.55
C SER A 77 1.63 -1.21 -12.06
N PHE A 78 0.54 -1.91 -12.35
CA PHE A 78 -0.76 -1.33 -12.68
C PHE A 78 -1.76 -1.68 -11.59
N PHE A 79 -2.49 -0.67 -11.12
CA PHE A 79 -3.51 -0.81 -10.09
C PHE A 79 -4.86 -0.43 -10.65
N PHE A 80 -5.76 -1.41 -10.79
CA PHE A 80 -7.15 -1.18 -11.20
C PHE A 80 -8.07 -1.16 -10.00
N HIS A 81 -8.66 -0.02 -9.70
CA HIS A 81 -9.59 0.14 -8.57
C HIS A 81 -11.04 -0.01 -9.01
N ILE A 82 -11.81 -0.82 -8.30
CA ILE A 82 -13.22 -1.10 -8.60
C ILE A 82 -13.96 -1.48 -7.30
N SER A 83 -15.29 -1.35 -7.29
CA SER A 83 -16.10 -1.91 -6.20
C SER A 83 -16.11 -3.45 -6.23
N ALA A 84 -16.19 -4.08 -5.06
CA ALA A 84 -16.11 -5.53 -4.95
C ALA A 84 -17.21 -6.28 -5.73
N ASP A 85 -18.40 -5.68 -5.90
CA ASP A 85 -19.52 -6.25 -6.63
C ASP A 85 -19.35 -6.18 -8.18
N GLN A 86 -18.41 -5.36 -8.67
CA GLN A 86 -18.12 -5.18 -10.11
C GLN A 86 -16.77 -5.79 -10.52
N MET A 87 -16.13 -6.59 -9.68
CA MET A 87 -14.73 -6.99 -9.85
C MET A 87 -14.45 -7.98 -11.00
N LEU A 88 -15.46 -8.71 -11.49
CA LEU A 88 -15.23 -9.82 -12.43
C LEU A 88 -14.78 -9.36 -13.83
N ILE A 89 -15.41 -8.32 -14.36
CA ILE A 89 -15.06 -7.78 -15.69
C ILE A 89 -13.64 -7.17 -15.68
N PRO A 90 -13.28 -6.27 -14.74
CA PRO A 90 -11.91 -5.77 -14.62
C PRO A 90 -10.86 -6.85 -14.43
N HIS A 91 -11.13 -7.89 -13.64
CA HIS A 91 -10.23 -9.03 -13.50
C HIS A 91 -9.98 -9.73 -14.84
N ALA A 92 -11.06 -10.01 -15.58
CA ALA A 92 -10.96 -10.66 -16.90
C ALA A 92 -10.17 -9.81 -17.91
N ILE A 93 -10.41 -8.47 -17.92
CA ILE A 93 -9.67 -7.54 -18.77
C ILE A 93 -8.18 -7.53 -18.39
N CYS A 94 -7.85 -7.34 -17.11
CA CYS A 94 -6.47 -7.31 -16.65
C CYS A 94 -5.73 -8.61 -16.98
N SER A 95 -6.38 -9.77 -16.84
CA SER A 95 -5.80 -11.09 -17.14
C SER A 95 -5.44 -11.30 -18.61
N LYS A 96 -5.96 -10.49 -19.55
CA LYS A 96 -5.55 -10.51 -20.95
C LYS A 96 -4.20 -9.84 -21.20
N TYR A 97 -3.83 -8.85 -20.37
CA TYR A 97 -2.69 -7.97 -20.64
C TYR A 97 -1.56 -8.10 -19.63
N PHE A 98 -1.80 -8.67 -18.45
CA PHE A 98 -0.82 -8.82 -17.38
C PHE A 98 -0.59 -10.28 -17.02
N LYS A 99 0.66 -10.61 -16.68
CA LYS A 99 1.04 -11.97 -16.27
C LYS A 99 0.49 -12.35 -14.89
N LYS A 100 0.42 -11.37 -13.99
CA LYS A 100 -0.09 -11.54 -12.63
C LYS A 100 -1.16 -10.51 -12.33
N VAL A 101 -2.24 -10.95 -11.70
CA VAL A 101 -3.35 -10.12 -11.24
C VAL A 101 -3.66 -10.54 -9.81
N GLN A 102 -3.28 -9.70 -8.85
CA GLN A 102 -3.51 -9.96 -7.42
C GLN A 102 -4.56 -8.99 -6.87
N PRO A 103 -5.66 -9.46 -6.27
CA PRO A 103 -6.62 -8.60 -5.61
C PRO A 103 -6.06 -8.09 -4.29
N ILE A 104 -6.26 -6.81 -4.02
CA ILE A 104 -6.10 -6.14 -2.74
C ILE A 104 -7.49 -5.68 -2.31
N PHE A 105 -7.94 -6.08 -1.12
CA PHE A 105 -9.24 -5.71 -0.59
C PHE A 105 -9.10 -4.51 0.34
N TRP A 106 -9.66 -3.37 -0.07
CA TRP A 106 -9.66 -2.17 0.73
C TRP A 106 -11.00 -1.97 1.43
N LYS A 107 -11.00 -2.04 2.78
CA LYS A 107 -12.16 -1.75 3.63
C LYS A 107 -12.34 -0.23 3.74
N ARG A 108 -13.09 0.35 2.81
CA ARG A 108 -13.29 1.81 2.69
C ARG A 108 -14.25 2.41 3.72
N SER A 109 -15.17 1.62 4.28
CA SER A 109 -16.20 2.13 5.19
C SER A 109 -16.57 1.13 6.27
N ARG A 110 -17.27 1.61 7.32
CA ARG A 110 -17.89 0.75 8.32
C ARG A 110 -19.12 0.06 7.74
N SER A 111 -19.59 -0.99 8.43
CA SER A 111 -20.86 -1.68 8.11
C SER A 111 -22.03 -0.69 8.11
N LYS A 112 -22.98 -0.88 7.17
CA LYS A 112 -24.21 -0.10 7.10
C LYS A 112 -25.32 -0.83 7.86
N ASN A 113 -25.99 -0.16 8.79
CA ASN A 113 -27.03 -0.77 9.65
C ASN A 113 -28.41 -0.86 8.99
N ASN A 114 -28.60 -0.25 7.81
CA ASN A 114 -29.91 -0.14 7.14
C ASN A 114 -30.11 -1.12 5.97
N THR A 115 -29.37 -2.22 5.95
CA THR A 115 -29.49 -3.25 4.90
C THR A 115 -30.62 -4.22 5.23
N LYS A 116 -31.58 -4.41 4.28
CA LYS A 116 -32.75 -5.27 4.48
C LYS A 116 -32.71 -6.57 3.68
N SER A 117 -32.04 -6.58 2.50
CA SER A 117 -32.10 -7.70 1.55
C SER A 117 -30.75 -8.16 1.03
N LYS A 118 -29.65 -7.47 1.38
CA LYS A 118 -28.27 -7.79 0.97
C LYS A 118 -27.26 -7.31 2.01
N LEU A 119 -26.05 -7.85 1.98
CA LEU A 119 -24.96 -7.35 2.80
C LEU A 119 -24.57 -5.92 2.39
N GLY A 120 -24.18 -5.09 3.36
CA GLY A 120 -23.69 -3.74 3.10
C GLY A 120 -22.31 -3.77 2.42
N ALA A 121 -22.19 -3.12 1.25
CA ALA A 121 -20.91 -2.99 0.58
C ALA A 121 -20.00 -2.04 1.36
N CYS A 122 -18.91 -2.57 1.91
CA CYS A 122 -17.92 -1.80 2.66
C CYS A 122 -16.50 -1.93 2.10
N THR A 123 -16.32 -2.73 1.05
CA THR A 123 -15.02 -3.07 0.48
C THR A 123 -14.98 -2.73 -0.99
N ASP A 124 -13.86 -2.14 -1.43
CA ASP A 124 -13.48 -2.07 -2.84
C ASP A 124 -12.31 -3.03 -3.08
N VAL A 125 -12.07 -3.36 -4.36
CA VAL A 125 -10.96 -4.21 -4.81
C VAL A 125 -10.01 -3.37 -5.65
N ILE A 126 -8.70 -3.51 -5.38
CA ILE A 126 -7.66 -2.92 -6.20
C ILE A 126 -6.85 -4.08 -6.77
N PHE A 127 -6.95 -4.33 -8.07
CA PHE A 127 -6.14 -5.35 -8.72
C PHE A 127 -4.73 -4.82 -8.95
N TRP A 128 -3.76 -5.41 -8.27
CA TRP A 128 -2.35 -5.19 -8.54
C TRP A 128 -1.88 -6.12 -9.67
N CYS A 129 -1.57 -5.53 -10.80
CA CYS A 129 -1.23 -6.24 -12.03
C CYS A 129 0.22 -5.97 -12.44
N THR A 130 0.95 -7.01 -12.87
CA THR A 130 2.35 -6.89 -13.27
C THR A 130 2.70 -7.79 -14.46
N HIS A 131 3.71 -7.36 -15.26
CA HIS A 131 4.29 -8.19 -16.32
C HIS A 131 5.37 -9.13 -15.79
N ALA A 132 6.12 -8.70 -14.77
CA ALA A 132 7.24 -9.45 -14.21
C ALA A 132 6.83 -10.37 -13.06
N ASP A 133 7.60 -11.44 -12.86
CA ASP A 133 7.47 -12.28 -11.67
C ASP A 133 7.96 -11.57 -10.41
N LYS A 134 8.93 -10.67 -10.57
CA LYS A 134 9.49 -9.82 -9.52
C LYS A 134 9.38 -8.36 -9.96
N PRO A 135 8.23 -7.72 -9.78
CA PRO A 135 8.09 -6.29 -10.04
C PRO A 135 8.89 -5.47 -9.03
N LYS A 136 9.06 -4.17 -9.29
CA LYS A 136 9.53 -3.22 -8.27
C LYS A 136 8.52 -3.24 -7.12
N PHE A 137 9.00 -3.56 -5.92
CA PHE A 137 8.19 -3.67 -4.72
C PHE A 137 8.96 -3.18 -3.50
N ASN A 138 8.47 -2.11 -2.90
CA ASN A 138 8.96 -1.61 -1.63
C ASN A 138 8.02 -2.07 -0.51
N MET A 139 8.58 -2.64 0.55
CA MET A 139 7.79 -3.08 1.69
C MET A 139 7.11 -1.90 2.37
N VAL A 140 5.79 -1.92 2.40
CA VAL A 140 4.95 -0.97 3.14
C VAL A 140 4.39 -1.64 4.39
N TYR A 141 4.07 -0.85 5.41
CA TYR A 141 3.68 -1.35 6.71
C TYR A 141 2.29 -0.83 7.09
N GLN A 142 1.54 -1.68 7.79
CA GLN A 142 0.28 -1.33 8.44
C GLN A 142 0.52 -1.15 9.94
N PRO A 143 -0.24 -0.31 10.63
CA PRO A 143 -0.21 -0.24 12.08
C PRO A 143 -0.39 -1.62 12.70
N LEU A 144 0.24 -1.84 13.84
CA LEU A 144 -0.06 -3.01 14.66
C LEU A 144 -1.49 -2.87 15.19
N ASP A 145 -2.27 -3.94 15.17
CA ASP A 145 -3.55 -3.91 15.88
C ASP A 145 -3.33 -3.74 17.39
N SER A 146 -4.29 -3.10 18.07
CA SER A 146 -4.17 -2.74 19.48
C SER A 146 -3.96 -3.97 20.39
N TYR A 147 -4.67 -5.06 20.12
CA TYR A 147 -4.54 -6.30 20.87
C TYR A 147 -3.14 -6.90 20.72
N TYR A 148 -2.58 -6.92 19.51
CA TYR A 148 -1.22 -7.40 19.29
C TYR A 148 -0.20 -6.48 19.95
N ALA A 149 -0.35 -5.16 19.82
CA ALA A 149 0.55 -4.19 20.42
C ALA A 149 0.58 -4.33 21.96
N GLU A 150 -0.58 -4.38 22.62
CA GLU A 150 -0.70 -4.55 24.05
C GLU A 150 -0.16 -5.90 24.55
N ASN A 151 -0.39 -6.97 23.79
CA ASN A 151 0.01 -8.32 24.19
C ASN A 151 1.46 -8.67 23.85
N SER A 152 2.06 -8.07 22.84
CA SER A 152 3.44 -8.34 22.43
C SER A 152 4.46 -7.50 23.20
N TYR A 153 4.16 -6.21 23.46
CA TYR A 153 5.07 -5.26 24.11
C TYR A 153 4.80 -5.16 25.61
N LYS A 154 4.73 -6.32 26.30
CA LYS A 154 4.40 -6.40 27.76
C LYS A 154 5.54 -6.05 28.68
N ASN A 155 6.78 -6.19 28.20
CA ASN A 155 7.95 -5.90 29.02
C ASN A 155 8.25 -4.41 28.94
N LYS A 156 8.83 -3.86 30.03
CA LYS A 156 9.17 -2.44 30.12
C LYS A 156 10.51 -2.25 30.81
N ASP A 157 11.29 -1.32 30.31
CA ASP A 157 12.48 -0.77 30.97
C ASP A 157 12.54 0.76 30.79
N THR A 158 13.71 1.36 31.04
CA THR A 158 13.91 2.81 30.93
C THR A 158 13.74 3.37 29.52
N ARG A 159 13.91 2.55 28.47
CA ARG A 159 13.71 2.94 27.05
C ARG A 159 12.27 2.80 26.60
N GLY A 160 11.42 2.09 27.34
CA GLY A 160 10.00 1.92 27.02
C GLY A 160 9.53 0.48 27.00
N ASN A 161 8.37 0.27 26.39
CA ASN A 161 7.78 -1.06 26.23
C ASN A 161 8.47 -1.85 25.13
N TYR A 162 8.73 -3.16 25.36
CA TYR A 162 9.37 -4.02 24.38
C TYR A 162 8.79 -5.43 24.32
N ALA A 163 8.90 -6.04 23.14
CA ALA A 163 8.63 -7.45 22.90
C ALA A 163 9.92 -8.28 22.96
N LEU A 164 9.79 -9.59 23.17
CA LEU A 164 10.90 -10.54 23.21
C LEU A 164 11.09 -11.19 21.84
N GLY A 165 12.16 -10.84 21.14
CA GLY A 165 12.56 -11.44 19.87
C GLY A 165 13.51 -12.62 20.05
N HIS A 166 13.20 -13.75 19.41
CA HIS A 166 14.07 -14.93 19.42
C HIS A 166 15.39 -14.67 18.69
N ILE A 167 16.51 -14.93 19.35
CA ILE A 167 17.86 -14.77 18.80
C ILE A 167 18.56 -16.10 18.56
N CYS A 168 17.91 -17.23 18.83
CA CYS A 168 18.39 -18.58 18.51
C CYS A 168 17.63 -19.16 17.31
N TYR A 169 18.30 -20.02 16.55
CA TYR A 169 17.64 -20.83 15.54
C TYR A 169 16.72 -21.88 16.18
N THR A 170 15.71 -22.31 15.43
CA THR A 170 14.92 -23.52 15.73
C THR A 170 15.62 -24.74 15.14
N LYS A 171 15.22 -25.94 15.54
CA LYS A 171 15.79 -27.20 15.01
C LYS A 171 15.78 -27.27 13.48
N THR A 172 14.71 -26.80 12.85
CA THR A 172 14.54 -26.82 11.38
C THR A 172 15.30 -25.74 10.62
N GLN A 173 15.78 -24.72 11.32
CA GLN A 173 16.52 -23.58 10.75
C GLN A 173 18.01 -23.61 11.12
N ALA A 174 18.41 -24.54 11.97
CA ALA A 174 19.77 -24.62 12.49
C ALA A 174 20.78 -24.85 11.35
N PRO A 175 21.85 -24.04 11.26
CA PRO A 175 22.94 -24.31 10.34
C PRO A 175 23.74 -25.56 10.82
N ASP A 176 24.50 -26.15 9.91
CA ASP A 176 25.41 -27.24 10.24
C ASP A 176 26.46 -26.76 11.26
N PRO A 177 26.55 -27.36 12.46
CA PRO A 177 27.49 -26.94 13.50
C PRO A 177 28.96 -26.99 13.08
N SER A 178 29.32 -27.91 12.17
CA SER A 178 30.70 -28.07 11.69
C SER A 178 31.14 -27.00 10.67
N LYS A 179 30.17 -26.22 10.15
CA LYS A 179 30.38 -25.23 9.08
C LYS A 179 29.93 -23.82 9.47
N SER A 180 29.52 -23.61 10.71
CA SER A 180 28.92 -22.35 11.15
C SER A 180 29.59 -21.81 12.40
N ASP A 181 29.85 -20.51 12.39
CA ASP A 181 30.35 -19.70 13.51
C ASP A 181 29.25 -19.30 14.50
N ARG A 182 28.06 -19.86 14.38
CA ARG A 182 26.88 -19.48 15.19
C ARG A 182 26.77 -20.26 16.51
N TYR A 183 27.68 -21.19 16.78
CA TYR A 183 27.70 -22.03 17.99
C TYR A 183 28.79 -21.58 18.97
N TYR A 184 28.58 -20.43 19.60
CA TYR A 184 29.47 -19.89 20.64
C TYR A 184 28.70 -19.71 21.94
N SER A 185 29.40 -19.54 23.04
CA SER A 185 28.84 -19.31 24.39
C SER A 185 29.08 -17.87 24.81
N ILE A 186 28.07 -17.26 25.47
CA ILE A 186 28.19 -15.95 26.10
C ILE A 186 28.01 -16.07 27.59
N THR A 187 28.69 -15.23 28.37
CA THR A 187 28.55 -15.15 29.83
C THR A 187 28.01 -13.80 30.23
N HIS A 188 26.95 -13.80 31.05
CA HIS A 188 26.33 -12.61 31.63
C HIS A 188 25.89 -12.88 33.04
N ASP A 189 26.22 -12.02 34.02
CA ASP A 189 25.92 -12.18 35.42
C ASP A 189 26.30 -13.57 35.98
N ASN A 190 27.51 -14.03 35.72
CA ASN A 190 28.04 -15.34 36.11
C ASN A 190 27.24 -16.57 35.57
N LYS A 191 26.41 -16.36 34.56
CA LYS A 191 25.68 -17.43 33.91
C LYS A 191 26.11 -17.54 32.44
N THR A 192 26.44 -18.75 32.03
CA THR A 192 26.81 -19.03 30.62
C THR A 192 25.58 -19.53 29.84
N TYR A 193 25.39 -18.96 28.67
CA TYR A 193 24.31 -19.29 27.74
C TYR A 193 24.91 -19.88 26.48
N THR A 194 24.53 -21.11 26.14
CA THR A 194 24.95 -21.84 24.95
C THR A 194 23.73 -22.27 24.17
N PRO A 195 23.56 -21.84 22.92
CA PRO A 195 22.37 -22.15 22.15
C PRO A 195 22.41 -23.60 21.65
N THR A 196 21.32 -24.33 21.76
CA THR A 196 21.21 -25.70 21.24
C THR A 196 21.32 -25.75 19.71
N TYR A 197 20.79 -24.74 19.01
CA TYR A 197 20.70 -24.73 17.54
C TYR A 197 21.43 -23.54 16.91
N GLY A 198 22.34 -22.89 17.64
CA GLY A 198 23.11 -21.72 17.19
C GLY A 198 22.36 -20.38 17.35
N TRP A 199 23.13 -19.31 17.39
CA TRP A 199 22.64 -17.94 17.40
C TRP A 199 22.30 -17.47 15.98
N ARG A 200 21.30 -16.59 15.83
CA ARG A 200 20.93 -15.98 14.53
C ARG A 200 21.86 -14.85 14.09
N MET A 201 22.88 -14.53 14.87
CA MET A 201 23.82 -13.44 14.64
C MET A 201 25.24 -13.85 15.01
N SER A 202 26.22 -13.06 14.61
CA SER A 202 27.62 -13.24 15.00
C SER A 202 27.83 -12.94 16.49
N GLU A 203 28.94 -13.41 17.05
CA GLU A 203 29.31 -13.10 18.43
C GLU A 203 29.51 -11.60 18.64
N GLU A 204 30.17 -10.93 17.68
CA GLU A 204 30.37 -9.49 17.69
C GLU A 204 29.05 -8.69 17.69
N ASP A 205 28.07 -9.08 16.85
CA ASP A 205 26.78 -8.42 16.80
C ASP A 205 25.96 -8.66 18.07
N LEU A 206 26.06 -9.85 18.64
CA LEU A 206 25.39 -10.15 19.91
C LEU A 206 26.01 -9.34 21.05
N GLN A 207 27.35 -9.22 21.09
CA GLN A 207 28.04 -8.41 22.10
C GLN A 207 27.62 -6.93 22.01
N LYS A 208 27.55 -6.34 20.82
CA LYS A 208 27.04 -4.97 20.62
C LYS A 208 25.64 -4.78 21.20
N LEU A 209 24.75 -5.80 21.04
CA LEU A 209 23.39 -5.74 21.62
C LEU A 209 23.39 -5.89 23.14
N ILE A 210 24.33 -6.63 23.72
CA ILE A 210 24.53 -6.77 25.16
C ILE A 210 25.01 -5.44 25.74
N ASP A 211 26.04 -4.85 25.14
CA ASP A 211 26.63 -3.58 25.56
C ASP A 211 25.63 -2.41 25.48
N ASP A 212 24.70 -2.45 24.51
CA ASP A 212 23.59 -1.50 24.37
C ASP A 212 22.35 -1.87 25.22
N ASP A 213 22.45 -2.80 26.16
CA ASP A 213 21.31 -3.29 26.97
C ASP A 213 20.07 -3.68 26.15
N ARG A 214 20.30 -4.28 24.96
CA ARG A 214 19.22 -4.73 24.09
C ARG A 214 18.92 -6.22 24.22
N ILE A 215 19.53 -6.89 25.16
CA ILE A 215 19.28 -8.31 25.44
C ILE A 215 18.53 -8.44 26.77
N HIS A 216 17.44 -9.19 26.74
CA HIS A 216 16.69 -9.60 27.91
C HIS A 216 17.22 -10.96 28.38
N PHE A 217 17.88 -11.01 29.52
CA PHE A 217 18.33 -12.25 30.17
C PHE A 217 17.26 -12.76 31.14
N PRO A 218 16.75 -14.01 30.93
CA PRO A 218 15.69 -14.57 31.78
C PRO A 218 16.21 -14.87 33.19
N LYS A 219 15.62 -14.26 34.23
CA LYS A 219 16.04 -14.45 35.62
C LYS A 219 15.67 -15.81 36.20
N ASN A 220 14.53 -16.39 35.85
CA ASN A 220 13.89 -17.50 36.56
C ASN A 220 13.80 -18.83 35.82
N LYS A 221 14.43 -18.99 34.65
CA LYS A 221 14.40 -20.25 33.88
C LYS A 221 15.80 -20.82 33.69
N LYS A 222 16.05 -22.00 34.22
CA LYS A 222 17.37 -22.65 34.29
C LYS A 222 18.03 -22.87 32.92
N ASN A 223 17.25 -22.98 31.82
CA ASN A 223 17.74 -23.29 30.46
C ASN A 223 17.09 -22.38 29.39
N ALA A 224 16.64 -21.18 29.76
CA ALA A 224 16.05 -20.27 28.80
C ALA A 224 17.12 -19.44 28.10
N ASN A 225 17.06 -19.39 26.79
CA ASN A 225 17.92 -18.53 25.99
C ASN A 225 17.55 -17.05 26.22
N PRO A 226 18.52 -16.14 26.06
CA PRO A 226 18.25 -14.71 26.04
C PRO A 226 17.39 -14.34 24.82
N TYR A 227 16.77 -13.15 24.89
CA TYR A 227 15.93 -12.59 23.86
C TYR A 227 16.39 -11.18 23.50
N LYS A 228 16.26 -10.78 22.25
CA LYS A 228 16.43 -9.38 21.85
C LYS A 228 15.23 -8.56 22.30
N LYS A 229 15.46 -7.39 22.91
CA LYS A 229 14.45 -6.39 23.20
C LYS A 229 14.09 -5.68 21.90
N ILE A 230 12.82 -5.77 21.46
CA ILE A 230 12.26 -5.08 20.30
C ILE A 230 11.33 -4.01 20.85
N TYR A 231 11.71 -2.73 20.77
CA TYR A 231 10.95 -1.65 21.37
C TYR A 231 9.75 -1.26 20.50
N ALA A 232 8.61 -0.95 21.15
CA ALA A 232 7.38 -0.59 20.48
C ALA A 232 7.53 0.66 19.59
N HIS A 233 8.28 1.67 20.06
CA HIS A 233 8.51 2.92 19.34
C HIS A 233 9.45 2.77 18.12
N GLU A 234 10.18 1.66 18.01
CA GLU A 234 11.02 1.33 16.85
C GLU A 234 10.30 0.48 15.82
N SER A 235 9.10 0.01 16.14
CA SER A 235 8.32 -0.85 15.24
C SER A 235 7.77 -0.04 14.06
N LYS A 236 8.06 -0.49 12.85
CA LYS A 236 7.44 0.04 11.63
C LYS A 236 5.99 -0.42 11.44
N GLY A 237 5.46 -1.26 12.33
CA GLY A 237 4.20 -1.95 12.15
C GLY A 237 4.36 -3.38 11.60
N LYS A 238 3.27 -3.96 11.13
CA LYS A 238 3.29 -5.27 10.42
C LYS A 238 3.44 -5.03 8.92
N PRO A 239 4.17 -5.90 8.19
CA PRO A 239 4.16 -5.87 6.72
C PRO A 239 2.73 -5.83 6.19
N SER A 240 2.48 -4.98 5.20
CA SER A 240 1.15 -4.87 4.60
C SER A 240 0.76 -6.18 3.92
N THR A 241 -0.50 -6.56 4.08
CA THR A 241 -1.11 -7.72 3.42
C THR A 241 -1.99 -7.26 2.26
N ASP A 242 -2.70 -8.17 1.63
CA ASP A 242 -3.71 -7.90 0.61
C ASP A 242 -5.07 -7.45 1.18
N TYR A 243 -5.16 -7.24 2.50
CA TYR A 243 -6.34 -6.70 3.18
C TYR A 243 -5.99 -5.40 3.91
N TRP A 244 -6.56 -4.28 3.43
CA TRP A 244 -6.30 -2.94 3.94
C TRP A 244 -7.52 -2.41 4.69
N ASP A 245 -7.52 -2.49 6.01
CA ASP A 245 -8.58 -2.01 6.89
C ASP A 245 -8.16 -0.81 7.76
N ASP A 246 -6.92 -0.40 7.65
CA ASP A 246 -6.31 0.71 8.37
C ASP A 246 -6.39 2.05 7.62
N LEU A 247 -6.76 2.04 6.33
CA LEU A 247 -6.94 3.23 5.51
C LEU A 247 -8.43 3.58 5.40
N HIS A 248 -8.82 4.70 5.99
CA HIS A 248 -10.22 5.13 6.00
C HIS A 248 -10.58 5.95 4.75
N SER A 249 -11.84 5.86 4.31
CA SER A 249 -12.37 6.78 3.31
C SER A 249 -12.46 8.20 3.84
N ILE A 250 -12.49 9.19 2.95
CA ILE A 250 -12.58 10.62 3.31
C ILE A 250 -13.77 10.91 4.24
N ALA A 251 -14.91 10.24 4.04
CA ALA A 251 -16.08 10.40 4.90
C ALA A 251 -15.85 10.02 6.38
N MET A 252 -14.75 9.33 6.69
CA MET A 252 -14.38 8.90 8.03
C MET A 252 -13.08 9.53 8.54
N GLY A 253 -12.38 10.27 7.66
CA GLY A 253 -11.11 10.94 7.95
C GLY A 253 -11.29 12.46 8.13
N SER A 254 -10.15 13.14 8.30
CA SER A 254 -10.07 14.61 8.40
C SER A 254 -9.85 15.31 7.06
N GLU A 255 -9.72 14.57 5.96
CA GLU A 255 -9.48 15.12 4.63
C GLU A 255 -10.75 15.74 4.05
N GLU A 256 -10.66 16.94 3.50
CA GLU A 256 -11.78 17.62 2.87
C GLU A 256 -12.14 16.96 1.54
N ARG A 257 -13.44 16.76 1.31
CA ARG A 257 -13.95 16.22 0.07
C ARG A 257 -14.27 17.33 -0.92
N VAL A 258 -13.49 17.44 -1.97
CA VAL A 258 -13.65 18.45 -3.03
C VAL A 258 -14.08 17.87 -4.39
N TYR A 259 -14.23 16.54 -4.47
CA TYR A 259 -14.70 15.82 -5.66
C TYR A 259 -15.55 14.60 -5.26
N PRO A 260 -16.59 14.21 -6.03
CA PRO A 260 -17.57 13.20 -5.59
C PRO A 260 -16.98 11.84 -5.18
N THR A 261 -16.02 11.34 -5.95
CA THR A 261 -15.42 10.01 -5.78
C THR A 261 -13.96 10.08 -5.33
N GLN A 262 -13.54 11.23 -4.77
CA GLN A 262 -12.19 11.44 -4.28
C GLN A 262 -11.73 10.32 -3.36
N LYS A 263 -10.55 9.75 -3.66
CA LYS A 263 -9.88 8.76 -2.82
C LYS A 263 -9.00 9.46 -1.77
N PRO A 264 -8.79 8.84 -0.60
CA PRO A 264 -7.92 9.41 0.43
C PRO A 264 -6.45 9.40 -0.02
N VAL A 265 -5.73 10.46 0.32
CA VAL A 265 -4.29 10.60 0.00
C VAL A 265 -3.48 9.44 0.59
N ALA A 266 -3.82 8.97 1.78
CA ALA A 266 -3.14 7.85 2.44
C ALA A 266 -3.19 6.55 1.62
N LEU A 267 -4.30 6.28 0.91
CA LEU A 267 -4.43 5.13 0.01
C LEU A 267 -3.44 5.21 -1.15
N LEU A 268 -3.42 6.37 -1.82
CA LEU A 268 -2.53 6.59 -2.97
C LEU A 268 -1.07 6.65 -2.55
N LYS A 269 -0.75 7.23 -1.38
CA LYS A 269 0.62 7.18 -0.82
C LYS A 269 1.10 5.74 -0.68
N ARG A 270 0.30 4.84 -0.10
CA ARG A 270 0.67 3.42 0.02
C ARG A 270 0.94 2.76 -1.33
N ILE A 271 0.09 3.00 -2.33
CA ILE A 271 0.25 2.47 -3.69
C ILE A 271 1.54 3.00 -4.32
N VAL A 272 1.79 4.31 -4.23
CA VAL A 272 2.97 4.97 -4.77
C VAL A 272 4.24 4.47 -4.09
N GLU A 273 4.27 4.44 -2.75
CA GLU A 273 5.41 3.93 -1.97
C GLU A 273 5.75 2.49 -2.33
N MET A 274 4.73 1.63 -2.43
CA MET A 274 4.90 0.21 -2.70
C MET A 274 5.50 -0.06 -4.08
N SER A 275 5.17 0.75 -5.09
CA SER A 275 5.44 0.45 -6.51
C SER A 275 6.47 1.36 -7.17
N THR A 276 6.98 2.40 -6.47
CA THR A 276 7.90 3.40 -7.05
C THR A 276 8.98 3.82 -6.08
N ASP A 277 10.10 4.33 -6.61
CA ASP A 277 11.13 5.05 -5.87
C ASP A 277 11.07 6.56 -6.16
N ALA A 278 11.77 7.39 -5.39
CA ALA A 278 11.88 8.83 -5.66
C ALA A 278 12.36 9.08 -7.09
N GLY A 279 11.72 10.02 -7.79
CA GLY A 279 12.02 10.33 -9.20
C GLY A 279 11.32 9.41 -10.22
N ASP A 280 10.75 8.27 -9.84
CA ASP A 280 9.91 7.47 -10.74
C ASP A 280 8.63 8.23 -11.14
N THR A 281 8.01 7.80 -12.23
CA THR A 281 6.77 8.39 -12.74
C THR A 281 5.58 7.48 -12.48
N ILE A 282 4.51 8.02 -11.90
CA ILE A 282 3.18 7.40 -11.82
C ILE A 282 2.22 8.10 -12.78
N LEU A 283 1.34 7.32 -13.42
CA LEU A 283 0.30 7.84 -14.31
C LEU A 283 -1.09 7.51 -13.75
N ASP A 284 -2.01 8.46 -13.87
CA ASP A 284 -3.44 8.29 -13.60
C ASP A 284 -4.23 8.80 -14.81
N PRO A 285 -4.87 7.91 -15.59
CA PRO A 285 -5.56 8.32 -16.81
C PRO A 285 -6.98 8.86 -16.57
N VAL A 286 -7.46 8.86 -15.32
CA VAL A 286 -8.80 9.35 -14.93
C VAL A 286 -8.70 10.03 -13.57
N ALA A 287 -7.87 11.08 -13.53
CA ALA A 287 -7.30 11.65 -12.31
C ALA A 287 -8.34 12.24 -11.32
N GLY A 288 -9.54 12.61 -11.77
CA GLY A 288 -10.59 13.17 -10.92
C GLY A 288 -10.08 14.32 -10.05
N ALA A 289 -10.05 14.11 -8.73
CA ALA A 289 -9.54 15.09 -7.77
C ALA A 289 -8.01 15.22 -7.72
N GLY A 290 -7.25 14.48 -8.53
CA GLY A 290 -5.79 14.54 -8.57
C GLY A 290 -5.08 13.93 -7.35
N THR A 291 -5.72 13.04 -6.62
CA THR A 291 -5.15 12.43 -5.40
C THR A 291 -3.85 11.70 -5.70
N THR A 292 -3.75 11.05 -6.87
CA THR A 292 -2.50 10.40 -7.33
C THR A 292 -1.36 11.41 -7.46
N GLY A 293 -1.63 12.60 -8.02
CA GLY A 293 -0.64 13.68 -8.15
C GLY A 293 -0.20 14.26 -6.82
N VAL A 294 -1.14 14.44 -5.88
CA VAL A 294 -0.84 14.87 -4.51
C VAL A 294 0.08 13.85 -3.84
N ALA A 295 -0.28 12.56 -3.86
CA ALA A 295 0.53 11.49 -3.26
C ALA A 295 1.93 11.40 -3.91
N ALA A 296 2.02 11.53 -5.23
CA ALA A 296 3.28 11.54 -5.95
C ALA A 296 4.18 12.73 -5.53
N SER A 297 3.61 13.93 -5.44
CA SER A 297 4.32 15.14 -5.02
C SER A 297 4.87 15.04 -3.59
N LEU A 298 4.06 14.50 -2.67
CA LEU A 298 4.45 14.30 -1.27
C LEU A 298 5.60 13.30 -1.10
N LEU A 299 5.84 12.46 -2.09
CA LEU A 299 6.80 11.37 -2.06
C LEU A 299 7.97 11.57 -3.05
N ASP A 300 8.12 12.76 -3.63
CA ASP A 300 9.15 13.10 -4.63
C ASP A 300 9.09 12.21 -5.88
N ARG A 301 7.88 11.85 -6.34
CA ARG A 301 7.64 11.15 -7.59
C ARG A 301 7.15 12.12 -8.66
N ASN A 302 7.44 11.79 -9.92
CA ASN A 302 6.83 12.46 -11.06
C ASN A 302 5.43 11.90 -11.32
N TYR A 303 4.55 12.72 -11.92
CA TYR A 303 3.20 12.31 -12.26
C TYR A 303 2.79 12.72 -13.67
N ILE A 304 1.89 11.91 -14.25
CA ILE A 304 1.15 12.18 -15.48
C ILE A 304 -0.33 11.96 -15.16
N LEU A 305 -1.14 13.00 -15.25
CA LEU A 305 -2.55 12.98 -14.90
C LEU A 305 -3.39 13.40 -16.09
N PHE A 306 -4.37 12.60 -16.45
CA PHE A 306 -5.33 12.89 -17.50
C PHE A 306 -6.75 12.89 -16.94
N ASP A 307 -7.58 13.77 -17.45
CA ASP A 307 -9.02 13.73 -17.22
C ASP A 307 -9.75 14.40 -18.39
N ILE A 308 -11.00 14.01 -18.62
CA ILE A 308 -11.84 14.58 -19.66
C ILE A 308 -12.62 15.81 -19.15
N SER A 309 -12.69 16.00 -17.84
CA SER A 309 -13.41 17.09 -17.16
C SER A 309 -12.50 18.27 -16.87
N GLU A 310 -12.88 19.46 -17.31
CA GLU A 310 -12.20 20.70 -16.95
C GLU A 310 -12.19 20.92 -15.43
N ASP A 311 -13.32 20.69 -14.75
CA ASP A 311 -13.43 20.81 -13.29
C ASP A 311 -12.47 19.86 -12.55
N ALA A 312 -12.26 18.65 -13.08
CA ALA A 312 -11.30 17.70 -12.52
C ALA A 312 -9.87 18.25 -12.66
N ILE A 313 -9.50 18.77 -13.83
CA ILE A 313 -8.18 19.35 -14.08
C ILE A 313 -7.90 20.55 -13.18
N GLU A 314 -8.82 21.49 -13.06
CA GLU A 314 -8.70 22.64 -12.16
C GLU A 314 -8.56 22.20 -10.70
N THR A 315 -9.33 21.19 -10.29
CA THR A 315 -9.25 20.62 -8.94
C THR A 315 -7.90 19.95 -8.71
N CYS A 316 -7.38 19.18 -9.68
CA CYS A 316 -6.04 18.58 -9.63
C CYS A 316 -4.96 19.63 -9.40
N GLU A 317 -4.93 20.68 -10.24
CA GLU A 317 -3.92 21.73 -10.18
C GLU A 317 -3.94 22.46 -8.83
N ARG A 318 -5.13 22.84 -8.37
CA ARG A 318 -5.34 23.49 -7.08
C ARG A 318 -4.86 22.63 -5.92
N ARG A 319 -5.24 21.35 -5.88
CA ARG A 319 -4.87 20.43 -4.80
C ARG A 319 -3.38 20.18 -4.76
N ILE A 320 -2.77 19.86 -5.88
CA ILE A 320 -1.33 19.58 -5.95
C ILE A 320 -0.52 20.81 -5.51
N LYS A 321 -0.95 22.03 -5.93
CA LYS A 321 -0.31 23.28 -5.50
C LYS A 321 -0.39 23.51 -3.99
N ASN A 322 -1.54 23.22 -3.38
CA ASN A 322 -1.81 23.52 -1.97
C ASN A 322 -1.31 22.38 -1.04
N GLU A 323 -1.60 21.13 -1.37
CA GLU A 323 -1.32 19.96 -0.53
C GLU A 323 0.09 19.39 -0.77
N GLY A 324 0.59 19.46 -2.00
CA GLY A 324 1.93 18.98 -2.37
C GLY A 324 3.10 19.79 -1.79
N LYS A 325 2.84 21.00 -1.26
CA LYS A 325 3.87 21.89 -0.68
C LYS A 325 3.86 21.96 0.85
N ASN A 326 2.79 21.50 1.51
CA ASN A 326 2.58 21.76 2.95
C ASN A 326 3.31 20.79 3.89
N LEU A 327 4.22 19.94 3.40
CA LEU A 327 5.00 19.02 4.24
C LEU A 327 6.52 19.26 4.17
N THR A 328 6.95 20.41 3.65
CA THR A 328 8.37 20.83 3.67
C THR A 328 8.66 21.96 4.67
N THR A 329 7.83 22.07 5.73
CA THR A 329 8.12 22.93 6.89
C THR A 329 8.19 22.11 8.17
#